data_ea4dbc409cafdbf9caec130beeb77587
#
_entry.id   ea4dbc409cafdbf9caec130beeb77587
#
_cell.length_a   1.000
_cell.length_b   1.000
_cell.length_c   1.000
_cell.angle_alpha   90.00
_cell.angle_beta   90.00
_cell.angle_gamma   90.00
#
_symmetry.space_group_name_H-M   'P 1'
#
loop_
_entity.id
_entity.type
_entity.pdbx_description
1 polymer ?
#
loop_
_entity_poly.entity_id
_entity_poly.type
_entity_poly.pdbx_seq_one_letter_code
_entity_poly.pdbx_strand_id
1 'polypeptide(L)'
;MKQTLLLFSVLFTALTFAQNTCNELFISEYVEGWSNNKALEIYNPTNNPINLSGYFVSRYSNGATTATVANSVQLSGTVPAKGVYVGVIEKLDPMGTGQEAPVWDSLQAKADGFYCADYNTSNAWYWNGNDAILLGKGTLPASPTAVINATNVTGFAVVDVFGKIGENPANETGTSSGNNGAWSTQFPYSTGLGVLLTKDHSLLRKPTVLKGQTSNPSFFDPLLEWDSIPPVIVRLDANGDTLFGMSGNPILDGNWSSLGVHECDCNTIGLNPATKAAPSIYPNPSNGIVFVNTQNEIRKIQVVSALGQLVKEINVSAAQPSVEINLQEYQGVYFLRMTSLSGQQSLHKVIIR
;
A
#
# COMPACT_ATOMS: atom_id res chain seq x y z
N MET A 1 -61.36 -32.09 -18.37
CA MET A 1 -59.94 -32.12 -18.71
C MET A 1 -59.28 -31.10 -17.86
N LYS A 2 -58.52 -31.50 -16.82
CA LYS A 2 -57.76 -30.63 -15.94
C LYS A 2 -56.29 -30.62 -16.45
N GLN A 3 -55.83 -29.49 -16.93
CA GLN A 3 -54.43 -29.31 -17.30
C GLN A 3 -53.62 -28.95 -16.05
N THR A 4 -52.69 -29.83 -15.70
CA THR A 4 -51.72 -29.62 -14.61
C THR A 4 -50.51 -28.89 -15.20
N LEU A 5 -50.28 -27.64 -14.77
CA LEU A 5 -49.12 -26.82 -15.15
C LEU A 5 -47.94 -27.24 -14.24
N LEU A 6 -46.92 -27.88 -14.80
CA LEU A 6 -45.67 -28.18 -14.11
C LEU A 6 -44.76 -26.94 -14.20
N LEU A 7 -44.56 -26.29 -13.05
CA LEU A 7 -43.55 -25.23 -12.92
C LEU A 7 -42.16 -25.89 -12.73
N PHE A 8 -41.29 -25.80 -13.73
CA PHE A 8 -39.87 -26.14 -13.59
C PHE A 8 -39.13 -24.93 -12.97
N SER A 9 -38.82 -25.02 -11.69
CA SER A 9 -37.93 -24.09 -11.01
C SER A 9 -36.47 -24.46 -11.34
N VAL A 10 -35.83 -23.70 -12.23
CA VAL A 10 -34.40 -23.83 -12.49
C VAL A 10 -33.66 -23.08 -11.37
N LEU A 11 -33.10 -23.83 -10.43
CA LEU A 11 -32.20 -23.28 -9.41
C LEU A 11 -30.87 -22.94 -10.10
N PHE A 12 -30.65 -21.67 -10.40
CA PHE A 12 -29.30 -21.15 -10.75
C PHE A 12 -28.48 -21.10 -9.46
N THR A 13 -27.66 -22.11 -9.20
CA THR A 13 -26.58 -22.03 -8.25
C THR A 13 -25.50 -21.12 -8.85
N ALA A 14 -25.47 -19.85 -8.47
CA ALA A 14 -24.33 -19.01 -8.69
C ALA A 14 -23.17 -19.59 -7.86
N LEU A 15 -22.24 -20.26 -8.51
CA LEU A 15 -20.94 -20.59 -7.94
C LEU A 15 -20.19 -19.25 -7.76
N THR A 16 -20.34 -18.63 -6.61
CA THR A 16 -19.44 -17.57 -6.19
C THR A 16 -18.10 -18.25 -5.91
N PHE A 17 -17.19 -18.20 -6.88
CA PHE A 17 -15.78 -18.44 -6.58
C PHE A 17 -15.37 -17.36 -5.58
N ALA A 18 -15.21 -17.73 -4.32
CA ALA A 18 -14.56 -16.89 -3.34
C ALA A 18 -13.16 -16.61 -3.92
N GLN A 19 -12.94 -15.38 -4.36
CA GLN A 19 -11.65 -14.96 -4.88
C GLN A 19 -10.65 -15.13 -3.74
N ASN A 20 -9.67 -16.02 -3.90
CA ASN A 20 -8.63 -16.24 -2.90
C ASN A 20 -7.85 -14.93 -2.70
N THR A 21 -8.21 -14.22 -1.65
CA THR A 21 -7.53 -13.02 -1.19
C THR A 21 -6.53 -13.40 -0.10
N CYS A 22 -5.48 -12.61 0.09
CA CYS A 22 -4.52 -12.78 1.18
C CYS A 22 -3.73 -14.11 1.17
N ASN A 23 -3.51 -14.70 0.01
CA ASN A 23 -2.85 -16.01 -0.13
C ASN A 23 -1.58 -16.01 -0.98
N GLU A 24 -1.20 -14.87 -1.55
CA GLU A 24 -0.01 -14.71 -2.38
C GLU A 24 0.62 -13.33 -2.12
N LEU A 25 1.93 -13.20 -2.40
CA LEU A 25 2.66 -11.94 -2.32
C LEU A 25 2.01 -10.86 -3.21
N PHE A 26 2.24 -9.60 -2.87
CA PHE A 26 1.95 -8.46 -3.75
C PHE A 26 2.86 -7.28 -3.43
N ILE A 27 2.95 -6.33 -4.37
CA ILE A 27 3.72 -5.09 -4.19
C ILE A 27 2.95 -4.20 -3.22
N SER A 28 3.56 -3.84 -2.09
CA SER A 28 2.98 -2.98 -1.06
C SER A 28 3.45 -1.53 -1.15
N GLU A 29 4.67 -1.28 -1.63
CA GLU A 29 5.15 0.06 -1.92
C GLU A 29 6.03 0.09 -3.17
N TYR A 30 5.82 1.12 -4.00
CA TYR A 30 6.65 1.44 -5.15
C TYR A 30 7.30 2.79 -4.90
N VAL A 31 8.63 2.85 -4.98
CA VAL A 31 9.40 4.08 -4.83
C VAL A 31 10.09 4.43 -6.13
N GLU A 32 9.73 5.54 -6.70
CA GLU A 32 10.46 6.26 -7.73
C GLU A 32 10.87 7.59 -7.13
N GLY A 33 11.99 7.60 -6.40
CA GLY A 33 12.57 8.79 -5.79
C GLY A 33 13.56 9.47 -6.73
N TRP A 34 14.08 10.61 -6.31
CA TRP A 34 15.05 11.37 -7.09
C TRP A 34 16.30 10.54 -7.41
N SER A 35 16.82 10.70 -8.63
CA SER A 35 18.01 9.98 -9.10
C SER A 35 17.80 8.45 -9.07
N ASN A 36 18.72 7.70 -8.46
CA ASN A 36 18.65 6.26 -8.34
C ASN A 36 17.95 5.78 -7.06
N ASN A 37 17.21 6.63 -6.35
CA ASN A 37 16.45 6.19 -5.19
C ASN A 37 15.21 5.38 -5.62
N LYS A 38 15.42 4.10 -5.92
CA LYS A 38 14.39 3.17 -6.39
C LYS A 38 14.26 2.01 -5.43
N ALA A 39 13.06 1.75 -4.96
CA ALA A 39 12.76 0.60 -4.12
C ALA A 39 11.41 -0.02 -4.49
N LEU A 40 11.28 -1.31 -4.20
CA LEU A 40 10.03 -2.04 -4.29
C LEU A 40 9.85 -2.82 -2.99
N GLU A 41 8.73 -2.60 -2.31
CA GLU A 41 8.37 -3.39 -1.15
C GLU A 41 7.36 -4.47 -1.56
N ILE A 42 7.60 -5.68 -1.11
CA ILE A 42 6.75 -6.85 -1.35
C ILE A 42 6.19 -7.32 -0.01
N TYR A 43 4.87 -7.38 0.10
CA TYR A 43 4.18 -7.84 1.30
C TYR A 43 3.73 -9.29 1.20
N ASN A 44 3.84 -10.00 2.31
CA ASN A 44 3.34 -11.36 2.46
C ASN A 44 2.08 -11.37 3.36
N PRO A 45 0.87 -11.46 2.78
CA PRO A 45 -0.36 -11.48 3.55
C PRO A 45 -0.64 -12.84 4.20
N THR A 46 0.21 -13.86 4.01
CA THR A 46 0.00 -15.20 4.52
C THR A 46 0.54 -15.39 5.95
N ASN A 47 0.18 -16.51 6.57
CA ASN A 47 0.65 -16.87 7.91
C ASN A 47 1.99 -17.63 7.91
N ASN A 48 2.61 -17.82 6.74
CA ASN A 48 3.88 -18.53 6.60
C ASN A 48 4.90 -17.65 5.87
N PRO A 49 6.18 -17.72 6.20
CA PRO A 49 7.21 -17.03 5.43
C PRO A 49 7.27 -17.60 3.99
N ILE A 50 7.53 -16.74 3.02
CA ILE A 50 7.64 -17.10 1.60
C ILE A 50 9.05 -16.82 1.09
N ASN A 51 9.69 -17.85 0.51
CA ASN A 51 11.00 -17.71 -0.11
C ASN A 51 10.88 -17.08 -1.49
N LEU A 52 11.66 -16.03 -1.74
CA LEU A 52 11.64 -15.26 -2.97
C LEU A 52 12.39 -15.89 -4.14
N SER A 53 13.16 -16.98 -3.97
CA SER A 53 13.91 -17.61 -5.06
C SER A 53 13.02 -18.13 -6.21
N GLY A 54 11.74 -18.32 -5.97
CA GLY A 54 10.74 -18.68 -6.97
C GLY A 54 10.01 -17.46 -7.58
N TYR A 55 10.47 -16.23 -7.32
CA TYR A 55 9.85 -15.00 -7.80
C TYR A 55 10.86 -14.13 -8.53
N PHE A 56 10.36 -13.30 -9.43
CA PHE A 56 11.17 -12.35 -10.19
C PHE A 56 10.41 -11.03 -10.39
N VAL A 57 11.15 -9.97 -10.65
CA VAL A 57 10.62 -8.68 -11.07
C VAL A 57 11.03 -8.41 -12.51
N SER A 58 10.09 -7.91 -13.33
CA SER A 58 10.36 -7.48 -14.71
C SER A 58 9.83 -6.06 -14.93
N ARG A 59 10.63 -5.24 -15.60
CA ARG A 59 10.25 -3.91 -16.03
C ARG A 59 9.84 -3.90 -17.51
N TYR A 60 8.69 -3.35 -17.80
CA TYR A 60 8.21 -3.07 -19.15
C TYR A 60 8.46 -1.60 -19.47
N SER A 61 9.62 -1.34 -20.08
CA SER A 61 10.16 -0.01 -20.25
C SER A 61 9.39 0.82 -21.27
N ASN A 62 8.99 2.04 -20.87
CA ASN A 62 8.43 3.06 -21.79
C ASN A 62 7.26 2.56 -22.64
N GLY A 63 6.33 1.84 -22.08
CA GLY A 63 5.16 1.30 -22.78
C GLY A 63 5.43 0.06 -23.60
N ALA A 64 6.54 -0.63 -23.36
CA ALA A 64 6.80 -1.92 -24.01
C ALA A 64 5.70 -2.93 -23.67
N THR A 65 5.32 -3.73 -24.65
CA THR A 65 4.37 -4.85 -24.48
C THR A 65 5.05 -6.14 -24.08
N THR A 66 6.38 -6.19 -24.13
CA THR A 66 7.20 -7.34 -23.78
C THR A 66 8.40 -6.90 -22.94
N ALA A 67 8.80 -7.74 -21.98
CA ALA A 67 10.07 -7.64 -21.26
C ALA A 67 10.93 -8.86 -21.61
N THR A 68 12.24 -8.74 -21.46
CA THR A 68 13.20 -9.84 -21.58
C THR A 68 13.90 -10.08 -20.25
N VAL A 69 14.75 -11.12 -20.18
CA VAL A 69 15.57 -11.37 -18.96
C VAL A 69 16.47 -10.18 -18.65
N ALA A 70 16.97 -9.44 -19.65
CA ALA A 70 17.73 -8.21 -19.41
C ALA A 70 16.93 -7.09 -18.73
N ASN A 71 15.60 -7.14 -18.80
CA ASN A 71 14.71 -6.24 -18.07
C ASN A 71 14.18 -6.86 -16.76
N SER A 72 14.76 -7.98 -16.32
CA SER A 72 14.23 -8.80 -15.24
C SER A 72 15.33 -9.20 -14.27
N VAL A 73 14.95 -9.52 -13.05
CA VAL A 73 15.85 -10.08 -12.05
C VAL A 73 15.15 -11.13 -11.20
N GLN A 74 15.81 -12.25 -10.98
CA GLN A 74 15.36 -13.27 -10.04
C GLN A 74 15.55 -12.73 -8.62
N LEU A 75 14.52 -12.83 -7.79
CA LEU A 75 14.59 -12.39 -6.41
C LEU A 75 15.29 -13.43 -5.53
N SER A 76 15.73 -12.99 -4.36
CA SER A 76 16.33 -13.82 -3.31
C SER A 76 15.89 -13.32 -1.93
N GLY A 77 16.05 -14.14 -0.92
CA GLY A 77 15.63 -13.82 0.45
C GLY A 77 14.31 -14.45 0.83
N THR A 78 13.70 -13.97 1.90
CA THR A 78 12.44 -14.50 2.45
C THR A 78 11.58 -13.35 2.96
N VAL A 79 10.32 -13.32 2.56
CA VAL A 79 9.33 -12.39 3.13
C VAL A 79 8.71 -13.04 4.36
N PRO A 80 8.85 -12.45 5.57
CA PRO A 80 8.24 -13.00 6.78
C PRO A 80 6.72 -13.13 6.65
N ALA A 81 6.13 -14.02 7.45
CA ALA A 81 4.66 -14.07 7.58
C ALA A 81 4.12 -12.72 8.06
N LYS A 82 3.10 -12.18 7.38
CA LYS A 82 2.53 -10.86 7.67
C LYS A 82 3.57 -9.73 7.69
N GLY A 83 4.66 -9.91 6.99
CA GLY A 83 5.77 -8.96 6.91
C GLY A 83 6.06 -8.55 5.48
N VAL A 84 7.07 -7.73 5.33
CA VAL A 84 7.51 -7.16 4.05
C VAL A 84 8.95 -7.53 3.74
N TYR A 85 9.34 -7.31 2.48
CA TYR A 85 10.70 -7.38 1.98
C TYR A 85 10.95 -6.18 1.08
N VAL A 86 11.98 -5.40 1.38
CA VAL A 86 12.34 -4.19 0.64
C VAL A 86 13.53 -4.47 -0.27
N GLY A 87 13.29 -4.48 -1.59
CA GLY A 87 14.35 -4.53 -2.59
C GLY A 87 14.74 -3.13 -3.04
N VAL A 88 16.02 -2.81 -3.03
CA VAL A 88 16.56 -1.50 -3.44
C VAL A 88 17.54 -1.68 -4.60
N ILE A 89 17.64 -0.69 -5.50
CA ILE A 89 18.65 -0.71 -6.56
C ILE A 89 20.05 -0.67 -5.95
N GLU A 90 20.98 -1.47 -6.48
CA GLU A 90 22.36 -1.57 -5.99
C GLU A 90 23.25 -0.51 -6.61
N LYS A 91 23.18 0.73 -6.11
CA LYS A 91 24.07 1.84 -6.45
C LYS A 91 24.69 2.37 -5.17
N LEU A 92 25.80 1.77 -4.77
CA LEU A 92 26.40 1.97 -3.44
C LEU A 92 27.72 2.76 -3.49
N ASP A 93 28.30 2.98 -4.67
CA ASP A 93 29.53 3.76 -4.82
C ASP A 93 29.28 5.25 -4.56
N PRO A 94 29.80 5.85 -3.48
CA PRO A 94 29.56 7.26 -3.15
C PRO A 94 30.17 8.23 -4.18
N MET A 95 31.07 7.73 -5.06
CA MET A 95 31.67 8.54 -6.13
C MET A 95 30.96 8.35 -7.48
N GLY A 96 29.93 7.50 -7.52
CA GLY A 96 29.14 7.25 -8.72
C GLY A 96 28.42 8.51 -9.23
N THR A 97 28.26 8.64 -10.54
CA THR A 97 27.58 9.76 -11.18
C THR A 97 26.61 9.29 -12.27
N GLY A 98 25.59 10.09 -12.56
CA GLY A 98 24.58 9.75 -13.58
C GLY A 98 23.82 8.49 -13.24
N GLN A 99 23.85 7.47 -14.09
CA GLN A 99 23.20 6.18 -13.83
C GLN A 99 23.86 5.37 -12.70
N GLU A 100 25.08 5.74 -12.32
CA GLU A 100 25.82 5.12 -11.21
C GLU A 100 25.76 5.98 -9.93
N ALA A 101 24.99 7.08 -9.92
CA ALA A 101 24.85 7.93 -8.74
C ALA A 101 24.30 7.09 -7.56
N PRO A 102 24.89 7.26 -6.35
CA PRO A 102 24.53 6.41 -5.23
C PRO A 102 23.10 6.64 -4.76
N VAL A 103 22.49 5.58 -4.30
CA VAL A 103 21.25 5.62 -3.50
C VAL A 103 21.55 6.29 -2.16
N TRP A 104 20.63 7.08 -1.67
CA TRP A 104 20.80 7.75 -0.38
C TRP A 104 20.90 6.73 0.77
N ASP A 105 21.78 7.01 1.73
CA ASP A 105 22.04 6.14 2.89
C ASP A 105 20.75 5.76 3.64
N SER A 106 19.80 6.69 3.74
CA SER A 106 18.52 6.47 4.39
C SER A 106 17.64 5.45 3.68
N LEU A 107 17.76 5.32 2.34
CA LEU A 107 17.08 4.28 1.57
C LEU A 107 17.86 2.96 1.60
N GLN A 108 19.20 3.02 1.53
CA GLN A 108 20.04 1.84 1.70
C GLN A 108 19.75 1.14 3.04
N ALA A 109 19.57 1.91 4.11
CA ALA A 109 19.26 1.39 5.45
C ALA A 109 17.90 0.68 5.55
N LYS A 110 17.03 0.83 4.54
CA LYS A 110 15.73 0.15 4.46
C LYS A 110 15.79 -1.18 3.71
N ALA A 111 16.90 -1.46 2.99
CA ALA A 111 17.00 -2.61 2.10
C ALA A 111 17.13 -3.93 2.85
N ASP A 112 16.30 -4.91 2.50
CA ASP A 112 16.50 -6.33 2.81
C ASP A 112 17.33 -7.02 1.73
N GLY A 113 17.40 -6.43 0.52
CA GLY A 113 18.23 -6.90 -0.57
C GLY A 113 18.47 -5.82 -1.62
N PHE A 114 19.59 -5.99 -2.34
CA PHE A 114 20.01 -5.09 -3.41
C PHE A 114 19.96 -5.79 -4.77
N TYR A 115 19.53 -5.05 -5.81
CA TYR A 115 19.32 -5.59 -7.14
C TYR A 115 19.84 -4.65 -8.24
N CYS A 116 20.22 -5.23 -9.37
CA CYS A 116 20.62 -4.50 -10.58
C CYS A 116 21.85 -3.61 -10.38
N ALA A 117 22.92 -4.16 -9.83
CA ALA A 117 24.22 -3.48 -9.69
C ALA A 117 24.75 -2.94 -11.03
N ASP A 118 24.54 -3.68 -12.13
CA ASP A 118 24.94 -3.30 -13.48
C ASP A 118 23.73 -3.22 -14.40
N TYR A 119 23.51 -2.04 -14.98
CA TYR A 119 22.42 -1.77 -15.95
C TYR A 119 22.43 -2.71 -17.15
N ASN A 120 23.62 -3.08 -17.65
CA ASN A 120 23.75 -3.92 -18.84
C ASN A 120 23.45 -5.40 -18.55
N THR A 121 23.57 -5.82 -17.30
CA THR A 121 23.22 -7.18 -16.87
C THR A 121 21.72 -7.28 -16.61
N SER A 122 21.17 -6.35 -15.83
CA SER A 122 19.73 -6.23 -15.60
C SER A 122 19.35 -4.80 -15.29
N ASN A 123 18.28 -4.32 -15.92
CA ASN A 123 17.75 -2.99 -15.67
C ASN A 123 16.34 -3.02 -15.06
N ALA A 124 15.99 -4.09 -14.36
CA ALA A 124 14.68 -4.27 -13.76
C ALA A 124 14.32 -3.19 -12.72
N TRP A 125 15.32 -2.61 -12.02
CA TRP A 125 15.13 -1.56 -11.00
C TRP A 125 15.38 -0.14 -11.52
N TYR A 126 15.45 0.06 -12.84
CA TYR A 126 15.69 1.40 -13.43
C TYR A 126 14.42 2.05 -13.97
N TRP A 127 13.30 1.88 -13.29
CA TRP A 127 12.07 2.58 -13.65
C TRP A 127 12.16 4.09 -13.40
N ASN A 128 11.40 4.86 -14.13
CA ASN A 128 11.40 6.32 -14.09
C ASN A 128 10.00 6.95 -14.19
N GLY A 129 8.98 6.20 -13.71
CA GLY A 129 7.62 6.68 -13.59
C GLY A 129 6.67 6.28 -14.70
N ASN A 130 7.17 5.91 -15.90
CA ASN A 130 6.36 5.48 -17.04
C ASN A 130 6.53 4.00 -17.40
N ASP A 131 7.15 3.24 -16.52
CA ASP A 131 7.41 1.82 -16.69
C ASP A 131 6.40 0.99 -15.91
N ALA A 132 5.79 -0.01 -16.54
CA ALA A 132 5.03 -1.00 -15.81
C ALA A 132 5.96 -2.06 -15.20
N ILE A 133 5.58 -2.58 -14.03
CA ILE A 133 6.37 -3.57 -13.29
C ILE A 133 5.53 -4.82 -13.07
N LEU A 134 6.11 -5.97 -13.33
CA LEU A 134 5.56 -7.28 -13.06
C LEU A 134 6.32 -7.92 -11.89
N LEU A 135 5.64 -8.25 -10.82
CA LEU A 135 6.06 -9.28 -9.88
C LEU A 135 5.54 -10.61 -10.43
N GLY A 136 6.44 -11.49 -10.84
CA GLY A 136 6.13 -12.79 -11.41
C GLY A 136 6.64 -13.93 -10.55
N LYS A 137 6.05 -15.10 -10.75
CA LYS A 137 6.50 -16.38 -10.16
C LYS A 137 7.07 -17.25 -11.24
N GLY A 138 8.17 -17.94 -10.92
CA GLY A 138 8.88 -18.83 -11.83
C GLY A 138 10.38 -18.65 -11.79
N THR A 139 11.07 -19.44 -12.61
CA THR A 139 12.53 -19.37 -12.78
C THR A 139 12.85 -18.76 -14.13
N LEU A 140 13.61 -17.66 -14.12
CA LEU A 140 14.06 -16.98 -15.33
C LEU A 140 15.00 -17.87 -16.14
N PRO A 141 14.91 -17.89 -17.48
CA PRO A 141 15.87 -18.59 -18.33
C PRO A 141 17.22 -17.88 -18.33
N ALA A 142 18.28 -18.60 -18.73
CA ALA A 142 19.64 -18.08 -18.75
C ALA A 142 19.89 -17.05 -19.87
N SER A 143 19.12 -17.08 -20.95
CA SER A 143 19.30 -16.17 -22.11
C SER A 143 18.81 -14.78 -21.81
N PRO A 144 19.63 -13.71 -21.84
CA PRO A 144 19.21 -12.34 -21.54
C PRO A 144 18.18 -11.79 -22.54
N THR A 145 18.08 -12.35 -23.73
CA THR A 145 17.11 -11.94 -24.76
C THR A 145 15.80 -12.73 -24.72
N ALA A 146 15.69 -13.74 -23.86
CA ALA A 146 14.47 -14.53 -23.75
C ALA A 146 13.33 -13.65 -23.22
N VAL A 147 12.18 -13.71 -23.91
CA VAL A 147 10.98 -12.96 -23.53
C VAL A 147 10.34 -13.57 -22.29
N ILE A 148 9.89 -12.72 -21.40
CA ILE A 148 9.20 -13.12 -20.15
C ILE A 148 7.76 -13.51 -20.48
N ASN A 149 7.49 -14.81 -20.47
CA ASN A 149 6.17 -15.39 -20.72
C ASN A 149 6.13 -16.84 -20.25
N ALA A 150 4.96 -17.46 -20.31
CA ALA A 150 4.73 -18.85 -19.89
C ALA A 150 5.51 -19.91 -20.70
N THR A 151 5.99 -19.55 -21.90
CA THR A 151 6.80 -20.48 -22.73
C THR A 151 8.25 -20.56 -22.27
N ASN A 152 8.82 -19.43 -21.86
CA ASN A 152 10.24 -19.30 -21.57
C ASN A 152 10.56 -19.37 -20.08
N VAL A 153 9.64 -18.94 -19.21
CA VAL A 153 9.83 -18.95 -17.75
C VAL A 153 9.19 -20.20 -17.16
N THR A 154 10.00 -21.04 -16.53
CA THR A 154 9.51 -22.27 -15.89
C THR A 154 8.64 -21.94 -14.68
N GLY A 155 7.41 -22.43 -14.67
CA GLY A 155 6.45 -22.16 -13.59
C GLY A 155 5.87 -20.74 -13.60
N PHE A 156 5.83 -20.09 -14.77
CA PHE A 156 5.35 -18.72 -14.92
C PHE A 156 3.94 -18.52 -14.37
N ALA A 157 3.82 -17.54 -13.50
CA ALA A 157 2.53 -16.97 -13.10
C ALA A 157 2.69 -15.46 -12.84
N VAL A 158 1.67 -14.70 -13.16
CA VAL A 158 1.57 -13.27 -12.78
C VAL A 158 1.11 -13.20 -11.34
N VAL A 159 1.87 -12.51 -10.50
CA VAL A 159 1.57 -12.31 -9.08
C VAL A 159 0.98 -10.93 -8.86
N ASP A 160 1.63 -9.89 -9.39
CA ASP A 160 1.14 -8.52 -9.33
C ASP A 160 1.66 -7.69 -10.51
N VAL A 161 0.84 -6.78 -11.02
CA VAL A 161 1.21 -5.79 -12.04
C VAL A 161 0.99 -4.39 -11.49
N PHE A 162 2.07 -3.63 -11.43
CA PHE A 162 2.02 -2.19 -11.19
C PHE A 162 2.07 -1.46 -12.54
N GLY A 163 1.17 -0.51 -12.75
CA GLY A 163 1.05 0.17 -14.03
C GLY A 163 0.19 -0.61 -15.02
N LYS A 164 0.26 -0.21 -16.31
CA LYS A 164 -0.38 -0.90 -17.42
C LYS A 164 0.66 -1.24 -18.48
N ILE A 165 0.91 -2.52 -18.66
CA ILE A 165 1.84 -3.02 -19.69
C ILE A 165 1.33 -2.61 -21.08
N GLY A 166 2.21 -1.99 -21.86
CA GLY A 166 1.90 -1.50 -23.20
C GLY A 166 1.39 -0.05 -23.25
N GLU A 167 1.19 0.60 -22.10
CA GLU A 167 0.87 2.02 -22.04
C GLU A 167 2.10 2.84 -21.65
N ASN A 168 2.40 3.88 -22.44
CA ASN A 168 3.42 4.85 -22.09
C ASN A 168 2.77 6.20 -21.78
N PRO A 169 2.61 6.57 -20.51
CA PRO A 169 2.01 7.85 -20.13
C PRO A 169 2.86 9.06 -20.52
N ALA A 170 4.12 8.83 -20.92
CA ALA A 170 5.06 9.88 -21.29
C ALA A 170 4.94 10.39 -22.72
N ASN A 171 4.21 9.73 -23.59
CA ASN A 171 4.73 9.64 -24.95
C ASN A 171 4.08 10.49 -25.98
N GLU A 172 3.25 11.48 -25.68
CA GLU A 172 2.41 11.81 -26.82
C GLU A 172 2.51 13.21 -27.36
N THR A 173 3.31 14.06 -26.84
CA THR A 173 3.32 15.44 -27.35
C THR A 173 4.64 15.92 -27.94
N GLY A 174 5.66 15.09 -27.99
CA GLY A 174 6.95 15.47 -28.62
C GLY A 174 7.61 16.71 -27.98
N THR A 175 7.13 17.15 -26.85
CA THR A 175 7.77 18.24 -26.13
C THR A 175 8.88 17.67 -25.26
N SER A 176 10.09 18.11 -25.52
CA SER A 176 11.32 17.76 -24.80
C SER A 176 11.37 18.24 -23.33
N SER A 177 10.29 18.74 -22.78
CA SER A 177 10.22 19.03 -21.37
C SER A 177 10.03 17.72 -20.61
N GLY A 178 11.06 17.25 -19.94
CA GLY A 178 11.17 15.95 -19.28
C GLY A 178 10.20 15.67 -18.14
N ASN A 179 9.00 16.20 -18.19
CA ASN A 179 7.97 16.04 -17.14
C ASN A 179 6.84 15.09 -17.52
N ASN A 180 6.79 14.68 -18.76
CA ASN A 180 5.84 13.69 -19.21
C ASN A 180 6.48 12.34 -18.95
N GLY A 181 5.88 11.48 -18.29
CA GLY A 181 6.45 10.19 -18.06
C GLY A 181 5.97 9.56 -16.80
N ALA A 182 4.73 9.84 -16.44
CA ALA A 182 4.13 9.24 -15.29
C ALA A 182 2.63 9.13 -15.44
N TRP A 183 2.04 8.13 -14.82
CA TRP A 183 0.63 8.16 -14.53
C TRP A 183 0.35 9.30 -13.54
N SER A 184 -0.69 10.07 -13.82
CA SER A 184 -0.99 11.30 -13.10
C SER A 184 -2.44 11.31 -12.58
N THR A 185 -2.82 12.37 -11.90
CA THR A 185 -4.21 12.59 -11.43
C THR A 185 -5.18 12.90 -12.56
N GLN A 186 -4.72 13.07 -13.78
CA GLN A 186 -5.57 13.48 -14.91
C GLN A 186 -5.39 12.57 -16.13
N PHE A 187 -6.46 11.88 -16.49
CA PHE A 187 -6.55 11.11 -17.74
C PHE A 187 -7.03 12.01 -18.90
N PRO A 188 -6.58 11.81 -20.15
CA PRO A 188 -5.56 10.86 -20.58
C PRO A 188 -4.14 11.29 -20.16
N TYR A 189 -3.37 10.34 -19.67
CA TYR A 189 -2.03 10.57 -19.10
C TYR A 189 -1.03 11.13 -20.11
N SER A 190 -1.22 10.81 -21.38
CA SER A 190 -0.44 11.29 -22.51
C SER A 190 -0.42 12.80 -22.68
N THR A 191 -1.34 13.51 -22.07
CA THR A 191 -1.36 14.99 -22.09
C THR A 191 -0.30 15.63 -21.18
N GLY A 192 0.28 14.86 -20.26
CA GLY A 192 1.21 15.37 -19.25
C GLY A 192 0.58 16.34 -18.23
N LEU A 193 -0.76 16.34 -18.15
CA LEU A 193 -1.51 17.19 -17.24
C LEU A 193 -1.73 16.47 -15.89
N GLY A 194 -2.11 17.25 -14.88
CA GLY A 194 -2.31 16.79 -13.51
C GLY A 194 -1.02 16.67 -12.70
N VAL A 195 -1.13 16.12 -11.49
CA VAL A 195 0.02 15.84 -10.64
C VAL A 195 0.57 14.47 -11.02
N LEU A 196 1.86 14.37 -11.34
CA LEU A 196 2.52 13.11 -11.61
C LEU A 196 2.57 12.28 -10.31
N LEU A 197 2.14 11.03 -10.38
CA LEU A 197 2.02 10.16 -9.19
C LEU A 197 3.10 9.09 -9.14
N THR A 198 3.52 8.57 -10.29
CA THR A 198 4.47 7.46 -10.37
C THR A 198 5.91 7.88 -10.64
N LYS A 199 6.16 9.19 -10.75
CA LYS A 199 7.48 9.79 -10.93
C LYS A 199 7.78 10.74 -9.78
N ASP A 200 8.99 10.64 -9.23
CA ASP A 200 9.42 11.41 -8.07
C ASP A 200 8.42 11.32 -6.90
N HIS A 201 7.90 10.10 -6.65
CA HIS A 201 6.95 9.82 -5.57
C HIS A 201 7.16 8.41 -4.98
N SER A 202 6.63 8.19 -3.81
CA SER A 202 6.34 6.86 -3.29
C SER A 202 4.84 6.59 -3.35
N LEU A 203 4.46 5.38 -3.76
CA LEU A 203 3.09 4.91 -3.82
C LEU A 203 2.92 3.75 -2.85
N LEU A 204 2.10 3.97 -1.83
CA LEU A 204 1.79 3.02 -0.77
C LEU A 204 0.48 2.32 -1.10
N ARG A 205 0.48 0.98 -1.13
CA ARG A 205 -0.74 0.20 -1.36
C ARG A 205 -1.72 0.41 -0.23
N LYS A 206 -2.99 0.65 -0.56
CA LYS A 206 -4.05 0.84 0.46
C LYS A 206 -4.29 -0.46 1.23
N PRO A 207 -4.54 -0.40 2.55
CA PRO A 207 -4.79 -1.59 3.37
C PRO A 207 -5.95 -2.47 2.88
N THR A 208 -6.90 -1.88 2.17
CA THR A 208 -8.07 -2.57 1.60
C THR A 208 -7.74 -3.43 0.38
N VAL A 209 -6.54 -3.32 -0.18
CA VAL A 209 -6.07 -4.16 -1.29
C VAL A 209 -5.51 -5.46 -0.72
N LEU A 210 -6.17 -6.57 -1.01
CA LEU A 210 -5.93 -7.87 -0.37
C LEU A 210 -5.17 -8.86 -1.25
N LYS A 211 -4.78 -8.45 -2.45
CA LYS A 211 -4.05 -9.26 -3.44
C LYS A 211 -3.45 -8.38 -4.52
N GLY A 212 -2.47 -8.90 -5.24
CA GLY A 212 -1.92 -8.27 -6.44
C GLY A 212 -2.89 -8.32 -7.64
N GLN A 213 -2.60 -7.49 -8.62
CA GLN A 213 -3.27 -7.46 -9.92
C GLN A 213 -2.67 -8.56 -10.80
N THR A 214 -3.37 -9.69 -10.97
CA THR A 214 -2.86 -10.89 -11.65
C THR A 214 -3.04 -10.88 -13.17
N SER A 215 -3.48 -9.77 -13.73
CA SER A 215 -3.59 -9.56 -15.19
C SER A 215 -3.26 -8.12 -15.55
N ASN A 216 -2.83 -7.87 -16.78
CA ASN A 216 -2.63 -6.51 -17.26
C ASN A 216 -3.96 -5.74 -17.23
N PRO A 217 -4.07 -4.63 -16.47
CA PRO A 217 -5.32 -3.91 -16.37
C PRO A 217 -5.69 -3.22 -17.69
N SER A 218 -6.97 -3.13 -17.99
CA SER A 218 -7.46 -2.35 -19.15
C SER A 218 -7.26 -0.85 -18.94
N PHE A 219 -7.27 -0.41 -17.70
CA PHE A 219 -7.03 0.95 -17.25
C PHE A 219 -6.29 0.92 -15.91
N PHE A 220 -5.27 1.76 -15.76
CA PHE A 220 -4.54 1.93 -14.51
C PHE A 220 -4.72 3.35 -13.99
N ASP A 221 -5.39 3.48 -12.85
CA ASP A 221 -5.45 4.71 -12.07
C ASP A 221 -4.72 4.45 -10.75
N PRO A 222 -3.55 5.07 -10.52
CA PRO A 222 -2.79 4.84 -9.29
C PRO A 222 -3.60 5.09 -8.03
N LEU A 223 -4.47 6.09 -8.00
CA LEU A 223 -5.21 6.48 -6.81
C LEU A 223 -6.33 5.52 -6.41
N LEU A 224 -6.69 4.54 -7.25
CA LEU A 224 -7.66 3.51 -6.87
C LEU A 224 -7.11 2.59 -5.77
N GLU A 225 -5.85 2.16 -5.91
CA GLU A 225 -5.25 1.17 -5.02
C GLU A 225 -4.08 1.73 -4.19
N TRP A 226 -3.62 2.95 -4.46
CA TRP A 226 -2.42 3.52 -3.87
C TRP A 226 -2.68 4.90 -3.27
N ASP A 227 -1.93 5.21 -2.23
CA ASP A 227 -1.76 6.55 -1.68
C ASP A 227 -0.38 7.08 -2.10
N SER A 228 -0.33 8.31 -2.59
CA SER A 228 0.90 8.93 -3.08
C SER A 228 1.48 9.87 -2.03
N ILE A 229 2.78 9.76 -1.78
CA ILE A 229 3.53 10.66 -0.91
C ILE A 229 4.74 11.22 -1.64
N PRO A 230 5.20 12.45 -1.30
CA PRO A 230 6.39 13.04 -1.91
C PRO A 230 7.63 12.22 -1.55
N PRO A 231 8.65 12.17 -2.43
CA PRO A 231 9.86 11.37 -2.25
C PRO A 231 10.80 11.94 -1.20
N VAL A 232 10.63 13.21 -0.87
CA VAL A 232 11.48 13.94 0.06
C VAL A 232 10.65 14.76 1.03
N ILE A 233 11.21 14.97 2.22
CA ILE A 233 10.68 15.86 3.25
C ILE A 233 11.74 16.86 3.66
N VAL A 234 11.30 18.01 4.16
CA VAL A 234 12.21 19.01 4.72
C VAL A 234 12.72 18.51 6.06
N ARG A 235 14.05 18.57 6.26
CA ARG A 235 14.65 18.25 7.56
C ARG A 235 14.36 19.37 8.55
N LEU A 236 13.86 18.97 9.72
CA LEU A 236 13.58 19.88 10.82
C LEU A 236 14.61 19.73 11.95
N ASP A 237 14.82 20.78 12.71
CA ASP A 237 15.59 20.72 13.95
C ASP A 237 14.73 20.17 15.12
N ALA A 238 15.30 20.15 16.32
CA ALA A 238 14.62 19.65 17.52
C ALA A 238 13.40 20.50 17.96
N ASN A 239 13.28 21.72 17.46
CA ASN A 239 12.17 22.64 17.74
C ASN A 239 11.08 22.56 16.66
N GLY A 240 11.34 21.83 15.57
CA GLY A 240 10.44 21.73 14.41
C GLY A 240 10.67 22.81 13.36
N ASP A 241 11.77 23.57 13.45
CA ASP A 241 12.14 24.59 12.46
C ASP A 241 12.93 23.99 11.30
N THR A 242 12.73 24.54 10.09
CA THR A 242 13.42 24.09 8.87
C THR A 242 14.93 24.32 8.98
N LEU A 243 15.70 23.25 8.77
CA LEU A 243 17.16 23.35 8.62
C LEU A 243 17.52 23.77 7.19
N PHE A 244 18.45 24.70 7.09
CA PHE A 244 18.96 25.23 5.81
C PHE A 244 20.43 24.85 5.62
N GLY A 245 20.76 24.46 4.38
CA GLY A 245 22.16 24.25 3.97
C GLY A 245 22.93 25.56 3.76
N MET A 246 24.23 25.46 3.51
CA MET A 246 25.09 26.61 3.26
C MET A 246 24.67 27.47 2.04
N SER A 247 23.89 26.87 1.11
CA SER A 247 23.33 27.58 -0.04
C SER A 247 22.02 28.33 0.26
N GLY A 248 21.54 28.30 1.51
CA GLY A 248 20.27 28.90 1.91
C GLY A 248 19.03 28.10 1.49
N ASN A 249 19.20 26.92 0.91
CA ASN A 249 18.09 26.03 0.58
C ASN A 249 17.78 25.08 1.75
N PRO A 250 16.51 24.65 1.93
CA PRO A 250 16.16 23.62 2.88
C PRO A 250 16.98 22.34 2.68
N ILE A 251 17.43 21.74 3.78
CA ILE A 251 18.00 20.39 3.74
C ILE A 251 16.85 19.40 3.60
N LEU A 252 16.98 18.46 2.66
CA LEU A 252 15.96 17.47 2.36
C LEU A 252 16.43 16.09 2.81
N ASP A 253 15.51 15.33 3.38
CA ASP A 253 15.66 13.91 3.68
C ASP A 253 14.75 13.07 2.78
N GLY A 254 15.13 11.83 2.55
CA GLY A 254 14.24 10.87 1.88
C GLY A 254 13.03 10.53 2.74
N ASN A 255 11.88 10.45 2.11
CA ASN A 255 10.60 10.12 2.76
C ASN A 255 10.34 8.61 2.70
N TRP A 256 11.21 7.83 3.37
CA TRP A 256 11.19 6.37 3.35
C TRP A 256 10.65 5.75 4.65
N SER A 257 9.95 6.50 5.48
CA SER A 257 9.46 6.01 6.77
C SER A 257 8.38 4.91 6.63
N SER A 258 7.67 4.89 5.51
CA SER A 258 6.67 3.86 5.16
C SER A 258 7.29 2.51 4.83
N LEU A 259 8.51 2.47 4.28
CA LEU A 259 9.19 1.22 3.94
C LEU A 259 9.56 0.40 5.19
N GLY A 260 9.34 -0.89 5.10
CA GLY A 260 9.61 -1.89 6.16
C GLY A 260 8.37 -2.29 6.95
N VAL A 261 7.19 -1.70 6.65
CA VAL A 261 5.91 -2.04 7.28
C VAL A 261 4.77 -1.85 6.28
N HIS A 262 3.81 -2.77 6.28
CA HIS A 262 2.58 -2.63 5.50
C HIS A 262 1.37 -3.07 6.33
N GLU A 263 0.34 -2.23 6.37
CA GLU A 263 -0.96 -2.58 6.95
C GLU A 263 -1.85 -3.17 5.87
N CYS A 264 -2.47 -4.30 6.15
CA CYS A 264 -3.38 -4.98 5.23
C CYS A 264 -4.57 -5.54 5.99
N ASP A 265 -5.78 -5.30 5.48
CA ASP A 265 -7.03 -5.85 6.02
C ASP A 265 -7.11 -7.38 5.88
N CYS A 266 -6.08 -8.01 5.33
CA CYS A 266 -5.89 -9.46 5.32
C CYS A 266 -5.87 -10.09 6.72
N ASN A 267 -5.64 -9.31 7.74
CA ASN A 267 -5.71 -9.77 9.12
C ASN A 267 -7.16 -9.92 9.62
N THR A 268 -8.13 -9.37 8.89
CA THR A 268 -9.55 -9.36 9.25
C THR A 268 -10.37 -10.49 8.60
N ILE A 269 -9.81 -11.24 7.63
CA ILE A 269 -10.47 -12.34 6.90
C ILE A 269 -10.20 -13.72 7.55
N GLY A 270 -9.93 -13.80 8.81
CA GLY A 270 -10.18 -14.99 9.60
C GLY A 270 -11.52 -14.78 10.31
N LEU A 271 -12.36 -15.81 10.41
CA LEU A 271 -13.35 -15.81 11.47
C LEU A 271 -12.59 -15.47 12.75
N ASN A 272 -12.68 -14.21 13.17
CA ASN A 272 -12.12 -13.80 14.43
C ASN A 272 -12.59 -14.84 15.45
N PRO A 273 -11.70 -15.52 16.19
CA PRO A 273 -12.17 -16.27 17.33
C PRO A 273 -12.90 -15.25 18.19
N ALA A 274 -14.21 -15.40 18.33
CA ALA A 274 -15.19 -14.54 18.98
C ALA A 274 -14.59 -13.18 19.32
N THR A 275 -14.76 -12.22 18.43
CA THR A 275 -14.29 -10.84 18.62
C THR A 275 -14.51 -10.50 20.07
N LYS A 276 -13.47 -10.11 20.78
CA LYS A 276 -13.65 -9.39 22.03
C LYS A 276 -14.77 -8.40 21.77
N ALA A 277 -15.90 -8.59 22.42
CA ALA A 277 -17.13 -7.90 22.04
C ALA A 277 -16.83 -6.41 22.01
N ALA A 278 -17.16 -5.75 20.90
CA ALA A 278 -16.94 -4.31 20.80
C ALA A 278 -17.53 -3.63 22.02
N PRO A 279 -16.91 -2.57 22.59
CA PRO A 279 -17.45 -1.86 23.72
C PRO A 279 -18.94 -1.55 23.47
N SER A 280 -19.84 -2.11 24.25
CA SER A 280 -21.26 -1.85 24.07
C SER A 280 -21.65 -0.57 24.79
N ILE A 281 -22.45 0.26 24.11
CA ILE A 281 -22.91 1.55 24.61
C ILE A 281 -24.42 1.50 24.71
N TYR A 282 -24.95 1.68 25.90
CA TYR A 282 -26.38 1.61 26.16
C TYR A 282 -26.82 2.49 27.31
N PRO A 283 -28.10 2.97 27.29
CA PRO A 283 -28.99 2.99 26.14
C PRO A 283 -28.50 3.97 25.06
N ASN A 284 -28.81 3.68 23.79
CA ASN A 284 -28.56 4.61 22.70
C ASN A 284 -29.71 4.49 21.66
N PRO A 285 -30.62 5.50 21.57
CA PRO A 285 -30.61 6.81 22.25
C PRO A 285 -30.79 6.75 23.77
N SER A 286 -30.27 7.80 24.45
CA SER A 286 -30.29 7.94 25.91
C SER A 286 -30.99 9.24 26.35
N ASN A 287 -31.52 9.24 27.56
CA ASN A 287 -32.06 10.45 28.25
C ASN A 287 -30.96 11.13 29.10
N GLY A 288 -29.70 11.06 28.68
CA GLY A 288 -28.58 11.76 29.32
C GLY A 288 -27.62 10.87 30.10
N ILE A 289 -27.97 9.63 30.44
CA ILE A 289 -27.03 8.69 31.07
C ILE A 289 -26.73 7.55 30.09
N VAL A 290 -25.43 7.32 29.86
CA VAL A 290 -24.93 6.30 28.95
C VAL A 290 -23.94 5.40 29.70
N PHE A 291 -24.07 4.10 29.54
CA PHE A 291 -23.13 3.12 30.05
C PHE A 291 -22.26 2.59 28.92
N VAL A 292 -20.97 2.54 29.15
CA VAL A 292 -19.98 1.94 28.24
C VAL A 292 -19.42 0.70 28.90
N ASN A 293 -19.67 -0.47 28.32
CA ASN A 293 -19.00 -1.70 28.73
C ASN A 293 -17.58 -1.69 28.15
N THR A 294 -16.58 -1.50 29.01
CA THR A 294 -15.17 -1.33 28.61
C THR A 294 -14.45 -2.65 28.41
N GLN A 295 -15.03 -3.75 28.90
CA GLN A 295 -14.40 -5.09 28.91
C GLN A 295 -12.99 -5.10 29.51
N ASN A 296 -12.68 -4.12 30.39
CA ASN A 296 -11.36 -3.89 31.00
C ASN A 296 -10.24 -3.54 29.98
N GLU A 297 -10.59 -3.05 28.78
CA GLU A 297 -9.61 -2.77 27.72
C GLU A 297 -9.50 -1.30 27.37
N ILE A 298 -10.46 -0.49 27.81
CA ILE A 298 -10.47 0.94 27.53
C ILE A 298 -9.74 1.68 28.66
N ARG A 299 -8.78 2.52 28.30
CA ARG A 299 -8.07 3.40 29.24
C ARG A 299 -8.59 4.82 29.29
N LYS A 300 -9.25 5.27 28.20
CA LYS A 300 -9.72 6.65 28.07
C LYS A 300 -10.96 6.72 27.18
N ILE A 301 -11.92 7.54 27.60
CA ILE A 301 -13.12 7.88 26.82
C ILE A 301 -13.20 9.39 26.70
N GLN A 302 -13.33 9.91 25.48
CA GLN A 302 -13.58 11.31 25.18
C GLN A 302 -14.96 11.44 24.54
N VAL A 303 -15.79 12.32 25.09
CA VAL A 303 -17.06 12.70 24.50
C VAL A 303 -16.82 13.92 23.61
N VAL A 304 -17.18 13.84 22.34
CA VAL A 304 -16.95 14.88 21.34
C VAL A 304 -18.27 15.27 20.72
N SER A 305 -18.54 16.56 20.57
CA SER A 305 -19.73 17.05 19.87
C SER A 305 -19.66 16.75 18.37
N ALA A 306 -20.79 16.92 17.66
CA ALA A 306 -20.85 16.78 16.21
C ALA A 306 -19.93 17.78 15.47
N LEU A 307 -19.51 18.87 16.12
CA LEU A 307 -18.56 19.85 15.61
C LEU A 307 -17.11 19.57 15.98
N GLY A 308 -16.84 18.41 16.62
CA GLY A 308 -15.48 18.00 17.01
C GLY A 308 -14.98 18.60 18.34
N GLN A 309 -15.82 19.35 19.07
CA GLN A 309 -15.41 19.93 20.35
C GLN A 309 -15.40 18.86 21.47
N LEU A 310 -14.36 18.84 22.26
CA LEU A 310 -14.27 17.96 23.43
C LEU A 310 -15.24 18.47 24.51
N VAL A 311 -16.19 17.62 24.90
CA VAL A 311 -17.21 17.90 25.91
C VAL A 311 -16.81 17.33 27.27
N LYS A 312 -16.28 16.11 27.28
CA LYS A 312 -15.89 15.41 28.51
C LYS A 312 -14.75 14.43 28.23
N GLU A 313 -13.85 14.28 29.19
CA GLU A 313 -12.79 13.26 29.14
C GLU A 313 -12.85 12.43 30.42
N ILE A 314 -12.73 11.10 30.29
CA ILE A 314 -12.81 10.14 31.37
C ILE A 314 -11.62 9.18 31.21
N ASN A 315 -10.78 9.13 32.23
CA ASN A 315 -9.75 8.10 32.36
C ASN A 315 -10.36 6.88 33.05
N VAL A 316 -10.20 5.72 32.42
CA VAL A 316 -10.77 4.46 32.86
C VAL A 316 -9.68 3.64 33.53
N SER A 317 -9.93 3.17 34.75
CA SER A 317 -9.00 2.27 35.44
C SER A 317 -9.08 0.85 34.87
N ALA A 318 -7.95 0.15 34.85
CA ALA A 318 -7.80 -1.16 34.18
C ALA A 318 -8.73 -2.28 34.76
N ALA A 319 -9.37 -2.05 35.87
CA ALA A 319 -10.29 -3.02 36.53
C ALA A 319 -11.77 -2.60 36.47
N GLN A 320 -12.12 -1.64 35.62
CA GLN A 320 -13.48 -1.09 35.55
C GLN A 320 -14.22 -1.65 34.32
N PRO A 321 -15.11 -2.66 34.50
CA PRO A 321 -15.78 -3.32 33.37
C PRO A 321 -16.85 -2.45 32.71
N SER A 322 -17.35 -1.42 33.39
CA SER A 322 -18.36 -0.49 32.88
C SER A 322 -18.12 0.92 33.38
N VAL A 323 -18.35 1.91 32.55
CA VAL A 323 -18.25 3.33 32.85
C VAL A 323 -19.59 4.01 32.61
N GLU A 324 -20.10 4.70 33.61
CA GLU A 324 -21.26 5.57 33.48
C GLU A 324 -20.79 6.95 33.04
N ILE A 325 -21.46 7.48 31.99
CA ILE A 325 -21.23 8.81 31.45
C ILE A 325 -22.49 9.62 31.58
N ASN A 326 -22.46 10.61 32.47
CA ASN A 326 -23.57 11.55 32.63
C ASN A 326 -23.44 12.69 31.62
N LEU A 327 -24.45 12.82 30.74
CA LEU A 327 -24.62 13.82 29.69
C LEU A 327 -26.02 14.49 29.77
N GLN A 328 -26.65 14.54 30.97
CA GLN A 328 -28.01 15.09 31.16
C GLN A 328 -28.15 16.57 30.79
N GLU A 329 -27.04 17.31 30.79
CA GLU A 329 -27.02 18.73 30.42
C GLU A 329 -26.88 18.93 28.90
N TYR A 330 -26.79 17.84 28.12
CA TYR A 330 -26.54 17.86 26.71
C TYR A 330 -27.71 17.24 25.92
N GLN A 331 -27.92 17.74 24.70
CA GLN A 331 -28.90 17.19 23.75
C GLN A 331 -28.29 17.13 22.35
N GLY A 332 -28.64 16.11 21.56
CA GLY A 332 -28.18 15.97 20.19
C GLY A 332 -27.27 14.78 19.95
N VAL A 333 -26.42 14.89 18.94
CA VAL A 333 -25.50 13.83 18.51
C VAL A 333 -24.10 14.08 19.06
N TYR A 334 -23.55 13.07 19.70
CA TYR A 334 -22.20 13.05 20.25
C TYR A 334 -21.45 11.81 19.74
N PHE A 335 -20.14 11.87 19.84
CA PHE A 335 -19.25 10.75 19.52
C PHE A 335 -18.39 10.41 20.73
N LEU A 336 -18.36 9.14 21.11
CA LEU A 336 -17.45 8.62 22.11
C LEU A 336 -16.19 8.12 21.38
N ARG A 337 -15.08 8.83 21.56
CA ARG A 337 -13.75 8.38 21.14
C ARG A 337 -13.15 7.59 22.28
N MET A 338 -12.99 6.29 22.08
CA MET A 338 -12.43 5.39 23.08
C MET A 338 -11.01 5.00 22.69
N THR A 339 -10.09 5.05 23.65
CA THR A 339 -8.71 4.61 23.46
C THR A 339 -8.46 3.36 24.32
N SER A 340 -8.02 2.28 23.68
CA SER A 340 -7.70 1.02 24.35
C SER A 340 -6.39 1.08 25.13
N LEU A 341 -6.12 0.06 25.94
CA LEU A 341 -4.83 -0.12 26.61
C LEU A 341 -3.67 -0.27 25.62
N SER A 342 -3.93 -0.83 24.43
CA SER A 342 -2.95 -0.93 23.33
C SER A 342 -2.75 0.34 22.54
N GLY A 343 -3.54 1.41 22.82
CA GLY A 343 -3.47 2.68 22.10
C GLY A 343 -4.40 2.79 20.88
N GLN A 344 -5.07 1.72 20.48
CA GLN A 344 -6.07 1.76 19.39
C GLN A 344 -7.22 2.69 19.74
N GLN A 345 -7.76 3.40 18.75
CA GLN A 345 -8.90 4.30 18.92
C GLN A 345 -10.11 3.76 18.16
N SER A 346 -11.28 3.90 18.79
CA SER A 346 -12.57 3.64 18.17
C SER A 346 -13.52 4.81 18.37
N LEU A 347 -14.46 5.02 17.45
CA LEU A 347 -15.42 6.13 17.48
C LEU A 347 -16.85 5.57 17.41
N HIS A 348 -17.68 5.94 18.39
CA HIS A 348 -19.04 5.44 18.51
C HIS A 348 -20.03 6.59 18.62
N LYS A 349 -21.08 6.58 17.81
CA LYS A 349 -22.14 7.59 17.84
C LYS A 349 -23.10 7.35 19.00
N VAL A 350 -23.44 8.41 19.72
CA VAL A 350 -24.45 8.42 20.79
C VAL A 350 -25.45 9.54 20.53
N ILE A 351 -26.73 9.27 20.80
CA ILE A 351 -27.81 10.22 20.65
C ILE A 351 -28.39 10.49 22.03
N ILE A 352 -28.38 11.76 22.48
CA ILE A 352 -28.96 12.25 23.72
C ILE A 352 -30.25 13.00 23.38
N ARG A 353 -31.36 12.61 24.02
CA ARG A 353 -32.69 13.17 23.81
C ARG A 353 -33.07 14.15 24.91
#